data_3653f5c5ee25805e0cc622488eb666cd
#
_entry.id   3653f5c5ee25805e0cc622488eb666cd
#
_cell.length_a   1.000
_cell.length_b   1.000
_cell.length_c   1.000
_cell.angle_alpha   90.00
_cell.angle_beta   90.00
_cell.angle_gamma   90.00
#
_symmetry.space_group_name_H-M   'P 1'
#
loop_
_entity.id
_entity.type
_entity.pdbx_description
1 polymer ?
#
loop_
_entity_poly.entity_id
_entity_poly.type
_entity_poly.pdbx_seq_one_letter_code
_entity_poly.pdbx_strand_id
1 'polypeptide(L)'
;MTETIVPKNESELTDAVKAALADKTPLAISGADTKGGLGHPVLAKARLSLGAHSGITYYEPGELVMEASSGTPLSEIKAALSEHNQQLAFEPPDFGPLFGAGSDL
;
A
#
# COMPACT_ATOMS: atom_id res chain seq x y z
N MET A 1 13.69 -19.00 -4.43
CA MET A 1 12.67 -18.73 -3.41
C MET A 1 12.72 -17.27 -3.04
N THR A 2 11.55 -16.62 -3.03
CA THR A 2 11.49 -15.18 -2.80
C THR A 2 11.27 -14.90 -1.32
N GLU A 3 12.14 -14.06 -0.74
CA GLU A 3 11.99 -13.59 0.62
C GLU A 3 10.91 -12.51 0.68
N THR A 4 10.09 -12.51 1.73
CA THR A 4 9.09 -11.47 1.95
C THR A 4 9.45 -10.64 3.19
N ILE A 5 9.56 -9.33 2.99
CA ILE A 5 9.87 -8.37 4.04
C ILE A 5 8.59 -7.60 4.36
N VAL A 6 8.22 -7.55 5.64
CA VAL A 6 6.98 -6.89 6.07
C VAL A 6 7.31 -5.82 7.12
N PRO A 7 7.68 -4.61 6.71
CA PRO A 7 7.96 -3.54 7.66
C PRO A 7 6.66 -3.07 8.32
N LYS A 8 6.71 -2.77 9.61
CA LYS A 8 5.56 -2.36 10.39
C LYS A 8 5.49 -0.85 10.59
N ASN A 9 6.59 -0.15 10.35
CA ASN A 9 6.66 1.29 10.51
C ASN A 9 7.67 1.87 9.54
N GLU A 10 7.75 3.19 9.51
CA GLU A 10 8.63 3.90 8.58
C GLU A 10 10.11 3.58 8.80
N SER A 11 10.52 3.42 10.06
CA SER A 11 11.91 3.09 10.37
C SER A 11 12.30 1.74 9.80
N GLU A 12 11.46 0.71 10.00
CA GLU A 12 11.70 -0.62 9.43
C GLU A 12 11.67 -0.60 7.91
N LEU A 13 10.77 0.19 7.32
CA LEU A 13 10.69 0.34 5.88
C LEU A 13 11.98 0.95 5.32
N THR A 14 12.46 2.01 5.96
CA THR A 14 13.69 2.68 5.54
C THR A 14 14.89 1.74 5.63
N ASP A 15 14.98 0.97 6.71
CA ASP A 15 16.06 0.01 6.90
C ASP A 15 16.02 -1.09 5.83
N ALA A 16 14.83 -1.58 5.49
CA ALA A 16 14.67 -2.60 4.47
C ALA A 16 15.13 -2.09 3.10
N VAL A 17 14.74 -0.86 2.74
CA VAL A 17 15.14 -0.28 1.46
C VAL A 17 16.65 -0.03 1.42
N LYS A 18 17.23 0.46 2.50
CA LYS A 18 18.67 0.69 2.57
C LYS A 18 19.46 -0.60 2.44
N ALA A 19 18.99 -1.66 3.09
CA ALA A 19 19.64 -2.97 3.00
C ALA A 19 19.57 -3.52 1.58
N ALA A 20 18.41 -3.39 0.92
CA ALA A 20 18.25 -3.84 -0.46
C ALA A 20 19.15 -3.05 -1.41
N LEU A 21 19.29 -1.75 -1.18
CA LEU A 21 20.18 -0.92 -2.01
C LEU A 21 21.63 -1.31 -1.83
N ALA A 22 22.06 -1.58 -0.60
CA ALA A 22 23.44 -1.99 -0.32
C ALA A 22 23.76 -3.32 -0.98
N ASP A 23 22.81 -4.25 -0.96
CA ASP A 23 22.99 -5.58 -1.55
C ASP A 23 22.64 -5.65 -3.03
N LYS A 24 22.17 -4.53 -3.60
CA LYS A 24 21.70 -4.45 -4.99
C LYS A 24 20.62 -5.50 -5.27
N THR A 25 19.71 -5.68 -4.32
CA THR A 25 18.62 -6.65 -4.41
C THR A 25 17.36 -5.98 -4.98
N PRO A 26 16.86 -6.44 -6.14
CA PRO A 26 15.59 -5.93 -6.66
C PRO A 26 14.43 -6.32 -5.74
N LEU A 27 13.53 -5.38 -5.49
CA LEU A 27 12.36 -5.59 -4.64
C LEU A 27 11.06 -5.50 -5.46
N ALA A 28 10.13 -6.41 -5.18
CA ALA A 28 8.75 -6.29 -5.66
C ALA A 28 7.93 -5.67 -4.52
N ILE A 29 7.40 -4.49 -4.73
CA ILE A 29 6.68 -3.74 -3.72
C ILE A 29 5.18 -3.96 -3.89
N SER A 30 4.47 -4.27 -2.79
CA SER A 30 3.03 -4.50 -2.83
C SER A 30 2.33 -4.00 -1.57
N GLY A 31 1.06 -3.56 -1.74
CA GLY A 31 0.13 -3.38 -0.64
C GLY A 31 -0.72 -4.64 -0.52
N ALA A 32 -1.98 -4.58 -0.97
CA ALA A 32 -2.84 -5.78 -1.05
C ALA A 32 -2.55 -6.63 -2.29
N ASP A 33 -1.64 -6.19 -3.14
CA ASP A 33 -1.20 -6.87 -4.36
C ASP A 33 -2.33 -7.12 -5.38
N THR A 34 -3.33 -6.25 -5.40
CA THR A 34 -4.45 -6.38 -6.33
C THR A 34 -4.09 -6.00 -7.76
N LYS A 35 -2.94 -5.35 -7.94
CA LYS A 35 -2.47 -4.89 -9.25
C LYS A 35 -1.19 -5.60 -9.71
N GLY A 36 -0.84 -6.70 -9.03
CA GLY A 36 0.39 -7.43 -9.35
C GLY A 36 0.41 -8.00 -10.77
N GLY A 37 -0.77 -8.21 -11.38
CA GLY A 37 -0.88 -8.72 -12.75
C GLY A 37 -0.78 -7.66 -13.84
N LEU A 38 -0.65 -6.37 -13.46
CA LEU A 38 -0.55 -5.28 -14.42
C LEU A 38 0.89 -5.04 -14.84
N GLY A 39 1.06 -4.71 -16.11
CA GLY A 39 2.37 -4.38 -16.66
C GLY A 39 3.23 -5.62 -16.89
N HIS A 40 4.53 -5.39 -17.02
CA HIS A 40 5.48 -6.48 -17.24
C HIS A 40 5.76 -7.24 -15.97
N PRO A 41 6.04 -8.55 -16.07
CA PRO A 41 6.43 -9.33 -14.89
C PRO A 41 7.70 -8.74 -14.25
N VAL A 42 7.72 -8.73 -12.92
CA VAL A 42 8.86 -8.23 -12.16
C VAL A 42 9.70 -9.40 -11.67
N LEU A 43 10.97 -9.43 -12.06
CA LEU A 43 11.92 -10.42 -11.56
C LEU A 43 12.61 -9.84 -10.34
N ALA A 44 12.16 -10.24 -9.17
CA ALA A 44 12.68 -9.73 -7.91
C ALA A 44 13.17 -10.87 -7.03
N LYS A 45 14.24 -10.60 -6.25
CA LYS A 45 14.77 -11.57 -5.30
C LYS A 45 14.03 -11.52 -3.97
N ALA A 46 13.34 -10.42 -3.69
CA ALA A 46 12.59 -10.24 -2.47
C ALA A 46 11.31 -9.46 -2.73
N ARG A 47 10.33 -9.64 -1.87
CA ARG A 47 9.08 -8.88 -1.89
C ARG A 47 9.06 -7.96 -0.68
N LEU A 48 8.63 -6.72 -0.89
CA LEU A 48 8.42 -5.76 0.18
C LEU A 48 6.91 -5.54 0.31
N SER A 49 6.31 -6.12 1.34
CA SER A 49 4.87 -6.00 1.57
C SER A 49 4.60 -4.83 2.51
N LEU A 50 3.77 -3.90 2.08
CA LEU A 50 3.39 -2.74 2.88
C LEU A 50 2.07 -2.95 3.63
N GLY A 51 1.54 -4.17 3.61
CA GLY A 51 0.29 -4.49 4.27
C GLY A 51 0.26 -4.21 5.77
N ALA A 52 1.41 -4.32 6.45
CA ALA A 52 1.51 -4.01 7.88
C ALA A 52 1.80 -2.54 8.17
N HIS A 53 2.13 -1.75 7.13
CA HIS A 53 2.41 -0.32 7.24
C HIS A 53 1.15 0.43 6.77
N SER A 54 0.13 0.42 7.61
CA SER A 54 -1.19 0.94 7.26
C SER A 54 -1.73 1.86 8.35
N GLY A 55 -2.76 2.60 8.02
CA GLY A 55 -3.45 3.49 8.93
C GLY A 55 -3.49 4.92 8.42
N ILE A 56 -4.52 5.63 8.85
CA ILE A 56 -4.66 7.05 8.56
C ILE A 56 -3.90 7.80 9.63
N THR A 57 -2.83 8.51 9.24
CA THR A 57 -1.96 9.21 10.18
C THR A 57 -2.37 10.65 10.44
N TYR A 58 -3.15 11.22 9.52
CA TYR A 58 -3.63 12.59 9.64
C TYR A 58 -4.87 12.76 8.79
N TYR A 59 -5.89 13.39 9.33
CA TYR A 59 -7.09 13.72 8.56
C TYR A 59 -7.71 15.00 9.12
N GLU A 60 -7.77 16.01 8.26
CA GLU A 60 -8.39 17.29 8.59
C GLU A 60 -9.58 17.50 7.65
N PRO A 61 -10.80 17.07 8.03
CA PRO A 61 -11.96 17.16 7.13
C PRO A 61 -12.28 18.59 6.71
N GLY A 62 -12.07 19.56 7.59
CA GLY A 62 -12.35 20.96 7.27
C GLY A 62 -11.45 21.54 6.20
N GLU A 63 -10.26 20.98 6.02
CA GLU A 63 -9.31 21.42 5.02
C GLU A 63 -9.25 20.47 3.81
N LEU A 64 -10.02 19.39 3.82
CA LEU A 64 -10.05 18.39 2.75
C LEU A 64 -8.68 17.73 2.52
N VAL A 65 -7.93 17.52 3.59
CA VAL A 65 -6.59 16.94 3.56
C VAL A 65 -6.53 15.67 4.37
N MET A 66 -5.90 14.64 3.81
CA MET A 66 -5.69 13.37 4.49
C MET A 66 -4.30 12.82 4.17
N GLU A 67 -3.69 12.18 5.16
CA GLU A 67 -2.45 11.45 5.00
C GLU A 67 -2.65 10.03 5.52
N ALA A 68 -2.25 9.05 4.72
CA ALA A 68 -2.37 7.65 5.08
C ALA A 68 -1.09 6.91 4.71
N SER A 69 -0.74 5.91 5.51
CA SER A 69 0.38 5.03 5.17
C SER A 69 0.08 4.25 3.90
N SER A 70 1.12 3.92 3.14
CA SER A 70 0.95 3.37 1.79
C SER A 70 0.29 2.00 1.74
N GLY A 71 0.31 1.26 2.83
CA GLY A 71 -0.38 -0.04 2.92
C GLY A 71 -1.83 0.05 3.40
N THR A 72 -2.37 1.26 3.55
CA THR A 72 -3.74 1.43 4.05
C THR A 72 -4.75 0.95 3.01
N PRO A 73 -5.67 0.04 3.39
CA PRO A 73 -6.71 -0.40 2.47
C PRO A 73 -7.60 0.76 2.04
N LEU A 74 -8.01 0.73 0.77
CA LEU A 74 -8.89 1.77 0.22
C LEU A 74 -10.23 1.82 0.97
N SER A 75 -10.72 0.66 1.41
CA SER A 75 -11.96 0.58 2.19
C SER A 75 -11.87 1.38 3.49
N GLU A 76 -10.73 1.38 4.16
CA GLU A 76 -10.52 2.15 5.38
C GLU A 76 -10.56 3.66 5.10
N ILE A 77 -9.94 4.08 4.00
CA ILE A 77 -9.95 5.49 3.60
C ILE A 77 -11.37 5.93 3.27
N LYS A 78 -12.12 5.13 2.51
CA LYS A 78 -13.50 5.44 2.15
C LYS A 78 -14.40 5.51 3.38
N ALA A 79 -14.20 4.61 4.34
CA ALA A 79 -14.99 4.62 5.57
C ALA A 79 -14.74 5.89 6.38
N ALA A 80 -13.48 6.31 6.52
CA ALA A 80 -13.14 7.54 7.24
C ALA A 80 -13.75 8.78 6.58
N LEU A 81 -13.70 8.86 5.25
CA LEU A 81 -14.27 9.96 4.51
C LEU A 81 -15.79 9.99 4.65
N SER A 82 -16.44 8.84 4.61
CA SER A 82 -17.88 8.73 4.72
C SER A 82 -18.41 9.24 6.05
N GLU A 83 -17.65 9.08 7.13
CA GLU A 83 -18.03 9.60 8.46
C GLU A 83 -18.16 11.13 8.46
N HIS A 84 -17.53 11.80 7.53
CA HIS A 84 -17.58 13.26 7.40
C HIS A 84 -18.29 13.71 6.13
N ASN A 85 -19.09 12.82 5.53
CA ASN A 85 -19.83 13.09 4.30
C ASN A 85 -18.93 13.54 3.15
N GLN A 86 -17.73 12.96 3.07
CA GLN A 86 -16.76 13.25 2.04
C GLN A 86 -16.49 12.01 1.18
N GLN A 87 -15.88 12.23 0.04
CA GLN A 87 -15.48 11.16 -0.88
C GLN A 87 -14.24 11.58 -1.65
N LEU A 88 -13.55 10.58 -2.24
CA LEU A 88 -12.46 10.86 -3.14
C LEU A 88 -13.00 11.53 -4.40
N ALA A 89 -12.31 12.58 -4.88
CA ALA A 89 -12.73 13.29 -6.08
C ALA A 89 -12.41 12.50 -7.35
N PHE A 90 -11.65 11.43 -7.23
CA PHE A 90 -11.30 10.53 -8.33
C PHE A 90 -11.66 9.11 -7.90
N GLU A 91 -11.74 8.20 -8.88
CA GLU A 91 -12.06 6.80 -8.61
C GLU A 91 -10.84 5.93 -8.89
N PRO A 92 -10.02 5.62 -7.85
CA PRO A 92 -8.89 4.72 -8.08
C PRO A 92 -9.44 3.34 -8.46
N PRO A 93 -8.85 2.68 -9.47
CA PRO A 93 -9.33 1.37 -9.86
C PRO A 93 -9.15 0.37 -8.73
N ASP A 94 -10.20 -0.37 -8.42
CA ASP A 94 -10.20 -1.38 -7.37
C ASP A 94 -10.33 -2.75 -8.02
N PHE A 95 -9.20 -3.45 -8.11
CA PHE A 95 -9.15 -4.77 -8.74
C PHE A 95 -9.32 -5.92 -7.76
N GLY A 96 -9.51 -5.61 -6.47
CA GLY A 96 -9.65 -6.64 -5.46
C GLY A 96 -10.75 -7.65 -5.77
N PRO A 97 -12.01 -7.21 -6.04
CA PRO A 97 -13.09 -8.14 -6.35
C PRO A 97 -12.82 -8.96 -7.60
N LEU A 98 -12.11 -8.40 -8.57
CA LEU A 98 -11.81 -9.06 -9.83
C LEU A 98 -10.74 -10.15 -9.67
N PHE A 99 -9.78 -9.96 -8.78
CA PHE A 99 -8.65 -10.86 -8.57
C PHE A 99 -8.70 -11.61 -7.25
N GLY A 100 -9.82 -11.53 -6.54
CA GLY A 100 -10.04 -12.31 -5.33
C GLY A 100 -9.36 -11.78 -4.07
N ALA A 101 -8.83 -10.58 -4.09
CA ALA A 101 -8.12 -9.99 -2.95
C ALA A 101 -8.98 -9.02 -2.13
N GLY A 102 -10.29 -8.97 -2.37
CA GLY A 102 -11.17 -8.01 -1.71
C GLY A 102 -11.16 -6.66 -2.42
N SER A 103 -11.63 -5.62 -1.71
CA SER A 103 -11.80 -4.29 -2.31
C SER A 103 -10.65 -3.33 -2.05
N ASP A 104 -9.49 -3.81 -1.64
CA ASP A 104 -8.40 -2.95 -1.20
C ASP A 104 -7.28 -2.88 -2.24
N LEU A 105 -6.69 -1.70 -2.34
CA LEU A 105 -5.55 -1.45 -3.23
C LEU A 105 -4.28 -2.08 -2.68
#